data_5033f47dfaaff1ddb81292424a2e167a
#
_entry.id   5033f47dfaaff1ddb81292424a2e167a
#
_cell.length_a   1.000
_cell.length_b   1.000
_cell.length_c   1.000
_cell.angle_alpha   90.00
_cell.angle_beta   90.00
_cell.angle_gamma   90.00
#
_symmetry.space_group_name_H-M   'P 1'
#
loop_
_entity.id
_entity.type
_entity.pdbx_description
1 polymer ?
#
loop_
_entity_poly.entity_id
_entity_poly.type
_entity_poly.pdbx_seq_one_letter_code
_entity_poly.pdbx_strand_id
1 'polypeptide(L)'
;LAFAIPLGLVSAYKVGTRVDRVISNGLFIFSSVPSFVIALLLAFYIGVQLGWVPPLGYAPPFCSAEDIDSATACGFGEHFKLMVLPVVSLSIPLIASYTRLLRTDVIATLREDFVTMAASKGLSNRRILWTHVFRPSSITLFTSAALNMGALVGGALVIETIFSIPGIG
;
A
#
# COMPACT_ATOMS: atom_id res chain seq x y z
N LEU A 1 0.99 -4.44 0.49
CA LEU A 1 0.45 -5.62 1.17
C LEU A 1 0.87 -5.70 2.64
N ALA A 2 2.13 -5.37 2.99
CA ALA A 2 2.64 -5.46 4.36
C ALA A 2 1.79 -4.67 5.40
N PHE A 3 1.23 -3.53 5.03
CA PHE A 3 0.33 -2.75 5.87
C PHE A 3 -1.14 -3.15 5.70
N ALA A 4 -1.55 -3.52 4.49
CA ALA A 4 -2.94 -3.85 4.20
C ALA A 4 -3.41 -5.12 4.93
N ILE A 5 -2.56 -6.14 5.02
CA ILE A 5 -2.89 -7.41 5.67
C ILE A 5 -3.18 -7.23 7.17
N PRO A 6 -2.26 -6.67 7.99
CA PRO A 6 -2.55 -6.50 9.41
C PRO A 6 -3.73 -5.57 9.69
N LEU A 7 -3.86 -4.47 8.94
CA LEU A 7 -4.99 -3.55 9.09
C LEU A 7 -6.33 -4.23 8.74
N GLY A 8 -6.39 -5.01 7.66
CA GLY A 8 -7.57 -5.76 7.25
C GLY A 8 -7.99 -6.81 8.26
N LEU A 9 -7.03 -7.59 8.77
CA LEU A 9 -7.28 -8.61 9.78
C LEU A 9 -7.74 -8.01 11.11
N VAL A 10 -7.09 -6.94 11.58
CA VAL A 10 -7.47 -6.25 12.84
C VAL A 10 -8.86 -5.66 12.71
N SER A 11 -9.16 -4.99 11.60
CA SER A 11 -10.47 -4.38 11.34
C SER A 11 -11.57 -5.45 11.26
N ALA A 12 -11.32 -6.58 10.58
CA ALA A 12 -12.27 -7.69 10.49
C ALA A 12 -12.49 -8.40 11.83
N TYR A 13 -11.42 -8.64 12.60
CA TYR A 13 -11.53 -9.28 13.91
C TYR A 13 -12.29 -8.43 14.94
N LYS A 14 -12.12 -7.09 14.85
CA LYS A 14 -12.78 -6.12 15.73
C LYS A 14 -13.99 -5.45 15.06
N VAL A 15 -14.70 -6.15 14.20
CA VAL A 15 -15.86 -5.62 13.47
C VAL A 15 -16.87 -4.97 14.42
N GLY A 16 -17.37 -3.78 14.06
CA GLY A 16 -18.33 -3.00 14.84
C GLY A 16 -17.73 -2.21 16.01
N THR A 17 -16.46 -2.37 16.35
CA THR A 17 -15.80 -1.59 17.41
C THR A 17 -15.36 -0.21 16.91
N ARG A 18 -14.93 0.67 17.85
CA ARG A 18 -14.35 1.97 17.50
C ARG A 18 -13.11 1.85 16.63
N VAL A 19 -12.29 0.81 16.87
CA VAL A 19 -11.07 0.54 16.08
C VAL A 19 -11.40 0.26 14.63
N ASP A 20 -12.36 -0.63 14.38
CA ASP A 20 -12.83 -0.94 13.03
C ASP A 20 -13.37 0.32 12.34
N ARG A 21 -14.14 1.14 13.04
CA ARG A 21 -14.72 2.37 12.52
C ARG A 21 -13.66 3.40 12.14
N VAL A 22 -12.64 3.58 12.98
CA VAL A 22 -11.52 4.52 12.71
C VAL A 22 -10.71 4.05 11.51
N ILE A 23 -10.36 2.77 11.45
CA ILE A 23 -9.61 2.20 10.30
C ILE A 23 -10.44 2.35 9.03
N SER A 24 -11.71 1.92 9.02
CA SER A 24 -12.56 1.94 7.83
C SER A 24 -12.83 3.35 7.33
N ASN A 25 -13.10 4.31 8.22
CA ASN A 25 -13.32 5.72 7.83
C ASN A 25 -12.04 6.38 7.32
N GLY A 26 -10.90 6.13 7.99
CA GLY A 26 -9.60 6.61 7.52
C GLY A 26 -9.27 6.10 6.13
N LEU A 27 -9.44 4.80 5.90
CA LEU A 27 -9.20 4.18 4.59
C LEU A 27 -10.16 4.70 3.52
N PHE A 28 -11.41 5.00 3.88
CA PHE A 28 -12.38 5.58 2.96
C PHE A 28 -11.92 6.97 2.49
N ILE A 29 -11.48 7.83 3.39
CA ILE A 29 -10.94 9.15 3.06
C ILE A 29 -9.75 9.02 2.09
N PHE A 30 -8.77 8.19 2.43
CA PHE A 30 -7.59 8.00 1.58
C PHE A 30 -7.88 7.36 0.22
N SER A 31 -8.89 6.50 0.12
CA SER A 31 -9.27 5.92 -1.18
C SER A 31 -10.13 6.85 -2.05
N SER A 32 -10.71 7.90 -1.46
CA SER A 32 -11.50 8.90 -2.20
C SER A 32 -10.65 9.98 -2.86
N VAL A 33 -9.39 10.13 -2.42
CA VAL A 33 -8.46 11.13 -2.97
C VAL A 33 -7.67 10.51 -4.11
N PRO A 34 -7.65 11.12 -5.31
CA PRO A 34 -6.82 10.66 -6.42
C PRO A 34 -5.33 10.63 -6.05
N SER A 35 -4.59 9.64 -6.54
CA SER A 35 -3.17 9.44 -6.21
C SER A 35 -2.29 10.65 -6.57
N PHE A 36 -2.59 11.35 -7.65
CA PHE A 36 -1.85 12.54 -8.05
C PHE A 36 -2.03 13.72 -7.06
N VAL A 37 -3.21 13.86 -6.46
CA VAL A 37 -3.45 14.87 -5.41
C VAL A 37 -2.64 14.53 -4.16
N ILE A 38 -2.62 13.27 -3.78
CA ILE A 38 -1.78 12.79 -2.67
C ILE A 38 -0.31 13.07 -2.97
N ALA A 39 0.15 12.81 -4.20
CA ALA A 39 1.51 13.07 -4.64
C ALA A 39 1.90 14.56 -4.49
N LEU A 40 1.06 15.47 -4.98
CA LEU A 40 1.28 16.91 -4.87
C LEU A 40 1.31 17.39 -3.41
N LEU A 41 0.38 16.89 -2.59
CA LEU A 41 0.35 17.23 -1.15
C LEU A 41 1.60 16.73 -0.43
N LEU A 42 2.02 15.49 -0.70
CA LEU A 42 3.25 14.93 -0.09
C LEU A 42 4.49 15.69 -0.56
N ALA A 43 4.61 15.99 -1.85
CA ALA A 43 5.71 16.78 -2.38
C ALA A 43 5.78 18.17 -1.74
N PHE A 44 4.64 18.84 -1.58
CA PHE A 44 4.58 20.15 -0.96
C PHE A 44 4.88 20.11 0.54
N TYR A 45 4.16 19.26 1.32
CA TYR A 45 4.32 19.27 2.77
C TYR A 45 5.63 18.62 3.23
N ILE A 46 5.97 17.44 2.72
CA ILE A 46 7.16 16.69 3.16
C ILE A 46 8.41 17.18 2.42
N GLY A 47 8.30 17.44 1.12
CA GLY A 47 9.43 17.86 0.31
C GLY A 47 9.78 19.34 0.51
N VAL A 48 8.81 20.26 0.36
CA VAL A 48 9.08 21.70 0.39
C VAL A 48 9.02 22.27 1.80
N GLN A 49 7.94 22.00 2.57
CA GLN A 49 7.76 22.63 3.88
C GLN A 49 8.66 22.04 4.96
N LEU A 50 8.76 20.72 5.03
CA LEU A 50 9.56 20.02 6.03
C LEU A 50 11.02 19.80 5.56
N GLY A 51 11.27 19.76 4.25
CA GLY A 51 12.60 19.54 3.70
C GLY A 51 13.21 18.15 4.02
N TRP A 52 12.37 17.17 4.39
CA TRP A 52 12.86 15.86 4.79
C TRP A 52 13.33 15.01 3.63
N VAL A 53 12.69 15.20 2.47
CA VAL A 53 12.96 14.44 1.24
C VAL A 53 12.91 15.41 0.07
N PRO A 54 13.80 15.31 -0.93
CA PRO A 54 13.71 16.14 -2.12
C PRO A 54 12.33 15.97 -2.80
N PRO A 55 11.65 17.08 -3.14
CA PRO A 55 10.30 17.02 -3.66
C PRO A 55 10.22 16.49 -5.09
N LEU A 56 11.28 16.66 -5.87
CA LEU A 56 11.34 16.34 -7.31
C LEU A 56 12.73 15.83 -7.67
N GLY A 57 12.83 15.09 -8.76
CA GLY A 57 14.07 14.65 -9.36
C GLY A 57 14.24 13.14 -9.39
N TYR A 58 15.31 12.73 -10.06
CA TYR A 58 15.70 11.33 -10.19
C TYR A 58 17.21 11.21 -9.98
N ALA A 59 17.63 10.19 -9.26
CA ALA A 59 19.03 9.78 -9.13
C ALA A 59 19.13 8.30 -9.51
N PRO A 60 20.04 7.90 -10.40
CA PRO A 60 20.24 6.49 -10.72
C PRO A 60 20.78 5.74 -9.48
N PRO A 61 20.39 4.46 -9.29
CA PRO A 61 20.82 3.67 -8.14
C PRO A 61 22.32 3.30 -8.20
N PHE A 62 22.90 3.28 -9.41
CA PHE A 62 24.31 3.01 -9.66
C PHE A 62 24.92 4.19 -10.43
N CYS A 63 26.08 4.66 -9.97
CA CYS A 63 26.79 5.73 -10.64
C CYS A 63 27.54 5.20 -11.86
N SER A 64 27.29 5.81 -13.02
CA SER A 64 28.11 5.59 -14.22
C SER A 64 29.29 6.57 -14.26
N ALA A 65 30.25 6.36 -15.15
CA ALA A 65 31.36 7.30 -15.33
C ALA A 65 30.88 8.70 -15.75
N GLU A 66 29.82 8.77 -16.56
CA GLU A 66 29.20 10.02 -17.01
C GLU A 66 28.50 10.78 -15.86
N ASP A 67 27.89 10.05 -14.92
CA ASP A 67 27.25 10.65 -13.73
C ASP A 67 28.28 11.32 -12.82
N ILE A 68 29.45 10.70 -12.67
CA ILE A 68 30.57 11.26 -11.85
C ILE A 68 31.09 12.53 -12.45
N ASP A 69 31.29 12.58 -13.77
CA ASP A 69 31.79 13.74 -14.48
C ASP A 69 30.79 14.91 -14.49
N SER A 70 29.48 14.62 -14.53
CA SER A 70 28.45 15.64 -14.54
C SER A 70 28.04 16.14 -13.14
N ALA A 71 28.68 15.66 -12.07
CA ALA A 71 28.29 15.92 -10.67
C ALA A 71 26.82 15.65 -10.37
N THR A 72 26.21 14.74 -11.12
CA THR A 72 24.82 14.33 -10.93
C THR A 72 24.69 13.50 -9.66
N ALA A 73 23.72 13.81 -8.82
CA ALA A 73 23.45 13.01 -7.63
C ALA A 73 23.11 11.57 -8.04
N CYS A 74 23.93 10.63 -7.61
CA CYS A 74 23.76 9.21 -7.91
C CYS A 74 24.02 8.35 -6.67
N GLY A 75 23.61 7.09 -6.73
CA GLY A 75 23.82 6.12 -5.66
C GLY A 75 22.53 5.69 -4.99
N PHE A 76 22.57 4.51 -4.38
CA PHE A 76 21.41 3.85 -3.81
C PHE A 76 20.67 4.69 -2.74
N GLY A 77 21.41 5.43 -1.92
CA GLY A 77 20.83 6.27 -0.87
C GLY A 77 20.03 7.46 -1.42
N GLU A 78 20.55 8.15 -2.42
CA GLU A 78 19.87 9.28 -3.06
C GLU A 78 18.68 8.79 -3.90
N HIS A 79 18.86 7.69 -4.64
CA HIS A 79 17.76 7.02 -5.35
C HIS A 79 16.62 6.69 -4.40
N PHE A 80 16.91 6.06 -3.26
CA PHE A 80 15.89 5.69 -2.29
C PHE A 80 15.13 6.89 -1.73
N LYS A 81 15.84 7.98 -1.37
CA LYS A 81 15.22 9.22 -0.88
C LYS A 81 14.23 9.79 -1.90
N LEU A 82 14.64 9.89 -3.16
CA LEU A 82 13.80 10.43 -4.23
C LEU A 82 12.61 9.54 -4.57
N MET A 83 12.72 8.22 -4.38
CA MET A 83 11.64 7.27 -4.63
C MET A 83 10.59 7.18 -3.50
N VAL A 84 10.88 7.68 -2.30
CA VAL A 84 9.96 7.60 -1.14
C VAL A 84 8.62 8.25 -1.44
N LEU A 85 8.60 9.50 -1.92
CA LEU A 85 7.35 10.24 -2.15
C LEU A 85 6.49 9.62 -3.27
N PRO A 86 7.03 9.27 -4.45
CA PRO A 86 6.29 8.56 -5.49
C PRO A 86 5.70 7.24 -5.02
N VAL A 87 6.51 6.41 -4.36
CA VAL A 87 6.07 5.10 -3.85
C VAL A 87 4.98 5.24 -2.79
N VAL A 88 5.12 6.16 -1.85
CA VAL A 88 4.11 6.40 -0.81
C VAL A 88 2.81 6.91 -1.43
N SER A 89 2.86 7.85 -2.38
CA SER A 89 1.67 8.39 -3.02
C SER A 89 0.85 7.34 -3.78
N LEU A 90 1.51 6.41 -4.47
CA LEU A 90 0.86 5.27 -5.12
C LEU A 90 0.37 4.21 -4.13
N SER A 91 1.10 4.02 -3.03
CA SER A 91 0.79 2.96 -2.06
C SER A 91 -0.44 3.27 -1.21
N ILE A 92 -0.71 4.53 -0.86
CA ILE A 92 -1.80 4.91 0.05
C ILE A 92 -3.18 4.45 -0.45
N PRO A 93 -3.63 4.76 -1.69
CA PRO A 93 -4.90 4.28 -2.20
C PRO A 93 -4.96 2.74 -2.33
N LEU A 94 -3.84 2.12 -2.68
CA LEU A 94 -3.76 0.66 -2.81
C LEU A 94 -3.87 -0.03 -1.44
N ILE A 95 -3.20 0.50 -0.40
CA ILE A 95 -3.33 0.00 0.97
C ILE A 95 -4.80 0.10 1.41
N ALA A 96 -5.45 1.22 1.15
CA ALA A 96 -6.85 1.42 1.50
C ALA A 96 -7.77 0.39 0.81
N SER A 97 -7.59 0.19 -0.49
CA SER A 97 -8.37 -0.76 -1.29
C SER A 97 -8.16 -2.21 -0.83
N TYR A 98 -6.90 -2.63 -0.67
CA TYR A 98 -6.59 -4.00 -0.25
C TYR A 98 -7.00 -4.31 1.18
N THR A 99 -6.88 -3.34 2.09
CA THR A 99 -7.35 -3.50 3.47
C THR A 99 -8.86 -3.74 3.51
N ARG A 100 -9.62 -2.96 2.74
CA ARG A 100 -11.08 -3.10 2.66
C ARG A 100 -11.50 -4.41 2.02
N LEU A 101 -10.83 -4.81 0.93
CA LEU A 101 -11.07 -6.08 0.25
C LEU A 101 -10.86 -7.25 1.21
N LEU A 102 -9.69 -7.32 1.84
CA LEU A 102 -9.36 -8.38 2.80
C LEU A 102 -10.33 -8.39 3.99
N ARG A 103 -10.69 -7.21 4.53
CA ARG A 103 -11.66 -7.11 5.62
C ARG A 103 -13.00 -7.75 5.24
N THR A 104 -13.52 -7.46 4.05
CA THR A 104 -14.79 -8.00 3.57
C THR A 104 -14.72 -9.52 3.44
N ASP A 105 -13.66 -10.05 2.84
CA ASP A 105 -13.48 -11.48 2.63
C ASP A 105 -13.27 -12.22 3.96
N VAL A 106 -12.52 -11.66 4.90
CA VAL A 106 -12.32 -12.23 6.23
C VAL A 106 -13.65 -12.28 6.99
N ILE A 107 -14.48 -11.24 6.95
CA ILE A 107 -15.78 -11.22 7.61
C ILE A 107 -16.73 -12.26 6.99
N ALA A 108 -16.72 -12.40 5.67
CA ALA A 108 -17.50 -13.43 4.98
C ALA A 108 -17.05 -14.84 5.41
N THR A 109 -15.75 -15.10 5.34
CA THR A 109 -15.17 -16.41 5.71
C THR A 109 -15.39 -16.77 7.19
N LEU A 110 -15.39 -15.79 8.10
CA LEU A 110 -15.68 -16.03 9.53
C LEU A 110 -17.09 -16.58 9.78
N ARG A 111 -18.02 -16.43 8.84
CA ARG A 111 -19.40 -16.93 8.94
C ARG A 111 -19.59 -18.31 8.34
N GLU A 112 -18.58 -18.90 7.74
CA GLU A 112 -18.63 -20.21 7.12
C GLU A 112 -18.68 -21.35 8.15
N ASP A 113 -19.35 -22.43 7.80
CA ASP A 113 -19.60 -23.59 8.69
C ASP A 113 -18.31 -24.24 9.16
N PHE A 114 -17.27 -24.28 8.33
CA PHE A 114 -15.98 -24.87 8.72
C PHE A 114 -15.28 -24.08 9.84
N VAL A 115 -15.53 -22.78 9.96
CA VAL A 115 -15.02 -21.95 11.06
C VAL A 115 -15.73 -22.30 12.36
N THR A 116 -17.06 -22.45 12.29
CA THR A 116 -17.87 -22.90 13.43
C THR A 116 -17.45 -24.29 13.90
N MET A 117 -17.19 -25.21 12.95
CA MET A 117 -16.65 -26.54 13.26
C MET A 117 -15.27 -26.48 13.91
N ALA A 118 -14.36 -25.60 13.44
CA ALA A 118 -13.04 -25.42 14.02
C ALA A 118 -13.13 -24.89 15.47
N ALA A 119 -14.04 -23.95 15.72
CA ALA A 119 -14.32 -23.44 17.06
C ALA A 119 -14.86 -24.51 18.00
N SER A 120 -15.78 -25.38 17.52
CA SER A 120 -16.34 -26.51 18.29
C SER A 120 -15.27 -27.55 18.67
N LYS A 121 -14.17 -27.65 17.90
CA LYS A 121 -13.01 -28.50 18.21
C LYS A 121 -12.06 -27.86 19.24
N GLY A 122 -12.39 -26.70 19.80
CA GLY A 122 -11.61 -26.03 20.84
C GLY A 122 -10.36 -25.30 20.32
N LEU A 123 -10.30 -25.01 19.01
CA LEU A 123 -9.18 -24.23 18.47
C LEU A 123 -9.25 -22.77 18.95
N SER A 124 -8.09 -22.19 19.29
CA SER A 124 -8.03 -20.78 19.68
C SER A 124 -8.40 -19.85 18.54
N ASN A 125 -9.05 -18.72 18.84
CA ASN A 125 -9.46 -17.72 17.86
C ASN A 125 -8.31 -17.24 16.97
N ARG A 126 -7.09 -17.10 17.53
CA ARG A 126 -5.90 -16.73 16.78
C ARG A 126 -5.52 -17.78 15.74
N ARG A 127 -5.59 -19.07 16.09
CA ARG A 127 -5.30 -20.17 15.18
C ARG A 127 -6.36 -20.29 14.09
N ILE A 128 -7.63 -20.10 14.43
CA ILE A 128 -8.73 -20.05 13.46
C ILE A 128 -8.48 -18.92 12.46
N LEU A 129 -8.21 -17.71 12.94
CA LEU A 129 -8.00 -16.54 12.07
C LEU A 129 -6.84 -16.75 11.08
N TRP A 130 -5.67 -17.17 11.56
CA TRP A 130 -4.48 -17.25 10.70
C TRP A 130 -4.47 -18.48 9.79
N THR A 131 -4.96 -19.63 10.26
CA THR A 131 -4.85 -20.89 9.53
C THR A 131 -6.08 -21.20 8.69
N HIS A 132 -7.27 -20.91 9.22
CA HIS A 132 -8.52 -21.30 8.57
C HIS A 132 -9.20 -20.16 7.83
N VAL A 133 -9.09 -18.92 8.31
CA VAL A 133 -9.78 -17.76 7.72
C VAL A 133 -8.88 -16.98 6.77
N PHE A 134 -7.67 -16.62 7.18
CA PHE A 134 -6.78 -15.80 6.35
C PHE A 134 -6.39 -16.48 5.04
N ARG A 135 -6.15 -17.78 5.07
CA ARG A 135 -5.70 -18.51 3.88
C ARG A 135 -6.71 -18.44 2.72
N PRO A 136 -8.00 -18.79 2.86
CA PRO A 136 -8.97 -18.61 1.79
C PRO A 136 -9.23 -17.14 1.45
N SER A 137 -9.34 -16.25 2.45
CA SER A 137 -9.58 -14.82 2.23
C SER A 137 -8.44 -14.10 1.51
N SER A 138 -7.21 -14.62 1.57
CA SER A 138 -6.07 -14.01 0.92
C SER A 138 -6.00 -14.25 -0.59
N ILE A 139 -6.73 -15.23 -1.12
CA ILE A 139 -6.72 -15.56 -2.56
C ILE A 139 -7.17 -14.35 -3.38
N THR A 140 -8.31 -13.77 -3.05
CA THR A 140 -8.87 -12.58 -3.72
C THR A 140 -7.90 -11.39 -3.63
N LEU A 141 -7.26 -11.21 -2.45
CA LEU A 141 -6.27 -10.16 -2.23
C LEU A 141 -5.07 -10.32 -3.17
N PHE A 142 -4.47 -11.51 -3.24
CA PHE A 142 -3.30 -11.74 -4.10
C PHE A 142 -3.66 -11.67 -5.59
N THR A 143 -4.82 -12.16 -5.99
CA THR A 143 -5.30 -12.03 -7.37
C THR A 143 -5.48 -10.57 -7.75
N SER A 144 -6.14 -9.77 -6.91
CA SER A 144 -6.31 -8.33 -7.12
C SER A 144 -4.97 -7.60 -7.15
N ALA A 145 -4.02 -7.99 -6.29
CA ALA A 145 -2.68 -7.40 -6.28
C ALA A 145 -1.92 -7.69 -7.58
N ALA A 146 -2.00 -8.91 -8.09
CA ALA A 146 -1.37 -9.30 -9.35
C ALA A 146 -1.96 -8.52 -10.56
N LEU A 147 -3.29 -8.36 -10.62
CA LEU A 147 -3.93 -7.56 -11.65
C LEU A 147 -3.54 -6.08 -11.57
N ASN A 148 -3.48 -5.52 -10.36
CA ASN A 148 -3.06 -4.13 -10.17
C ASN A 148 -1.58 -3.88 -10.49
N MET A 149 -0.69 -4.90 -10.40
CA MET A 149 0.69 -4.75 -10.88
C MET A 149 0.74 -4.41 -12.36
N GLY A 150 -0.07 -5.10 -13.19
CA GLY A 150 -0.19 -4.77 -14.61
C GLY A 150 -0.73 -3.35 -14.86
N ALA A 151 -1.75 -2.95 -14.09
CA ALA A 151 -2.33 -1.61 -14.20
C ALA A 151 -1.35 -0.51 -13.73
N LEU A 152 -0.49 -0.77 -12.75
CA LEU A 152 0.51 0.19 -12.27
C LEU A 152 1.57 0.48 -13.34
N VAL A 153 1.96 -0.50 -14.14
CA VAL A 153 2.92 -0.30 -15.25
C VAL A 153 2.38 0.73 -16.26
N GLY A 154 1.06 0.72 -16.54
CA GLY A 154 0.44 1.71 -17.43
C GLY A 154 -0.08 2.97 -16.75
N GLY A 155 -0.31 2.93 -15.42
CA GLY A 155 -0.99 4.00 -14.67
C GLY A 155 -0.07 4.92 -13.87
N ALA A 156 1.24 4.65 -13.83
CA ALA A 156 2.20 5.46 -13.08
C ALA A 156 2.61 6.75 -13.81
N LEU A 157 2.24 6.94 -15.08
CA LEU A 157 2.66 8.03 -15.94
C LEU A 157 2.46 9.43 -15.30
N VAL A 158 1.32 9.66 -14.67
CA VAL A 158 1.06 10.95 -14.01
C VAL A 158 2.01 11.19 -12.84
N ILE A 159 2.31 10.15 -12.08
CA ILE A 159 3.24 10.24 -10.95
C ILE A 159 4.67 10.43 -11.44
N GLU A 160 5.07 9.70 -12.49
CA GLU A 160 6.39 9.85 -13.13
C GLU A 160 6.59 11.29 -13.63
N THR A 161 5.56 11.87 -14.24
CA THR A 161 5.60 13.26 -14.72
C THR A 161 5.69 14.26 -13.56
N ILE A 162 4.90 14.07 -12.48
CA ILE A 162 4.92 14.96 -11.31
C ILE A 162 6.29 14.97 -10.65
N PHE A 163 6.92 13.81 -10.48
CA PHE A 163 8.21 13.69 -9.80
C PHE A 163 9.41 13.76 -10.74
N SER A 164 9.21 13.99 -12.03
CA SER A 164 10.26 14.05 -13.07
C SER A 164 11.13 12.79 -13.09
N ILE A 165 10.49 11.63 -13.00
CA ILE A 165 11.16 10.33 -13.03
C ILE A 165 11.16 9.82 -14.48
N PRO A 166 12.31 9.37 -15.03
CA PRO A 166 12.34 8.70 -16.34
C PRO A 166 11.74 7.29 -16.20
N GLY A 167 10.43 7.19 -16.39
CA GLY A 167 9.67 5.94 -16.33
C GLY A 167 9.40 5.36 -17.71
N ILE A 168 8.54 4.34 -17.75
CA ILE A 168 8.12 3.63 -18.98
C ILE A 168 6.72 4.06 -19.44
N GLY A 169 6.09 4.99 -18.75
CA GLY A 169 4.77 5.52 -19.08
C GLY A 169 4.78 6.62 -20.15
#